data_359444887d1f0653023ba758c8603af5
#
_entry.id   359444887d1f0653023ba758c8603af5
#
_cell.length_a   1.000
_cell.length_b   1.000
_cell.length_c   1.000
_cell.angle_alpha   90.00
_cell.angle_beta   90.00
_cell.angle_gamma   90.00
#
_symmetry.space_group_name_H-M   'P 1'
#
loop_
_entity.id
_entity.type
_entity.pdbx_description
1 polymer ?
#
loop_
_entity_poly.entity_id
_entity_poly.type
_entity_poly.pdbx_seq_one_letter_code
_entity_poly.pdbx_strand_id
1 'polypeptide(L)'
;MNPDWSNSPLHLPRILCLHGGGSNATIFRFQCRVLRAHLRSVFRLCFVEAPFESQPGPDVTLVYRDYGPFRRWICWEDQHSRCPPADAVRTIETAIQAAIDEDNSKGATGDFVGVLGFSQGARLAASLLYRQQLQAEGGGKSGPLQTSFRFGVLLAGRGPLNLAYDF
;
A
#
# COMPACT_ATOMS: atom_id res chain seq x y z
N MET A 1 26.97 -3.50 -13.76
CA MET A 1 25.94 -4.55 -13.61
C MET A 1 24.82 -3.96 -12.74
N ASN A 2 23.69 -3.65 -13.34
CA ASN A 2 22.51 -3.31 -12.53
C ASN A 2 22.10 -4.60 -11.79
N PRO A 3 22.06 -4.60 -10.46
CA PRO A 3 21.50 -5.75 -9.75
C PRO A 3 20.05 -5.89 -10.20
N ASP A 4 19.69 -7.04 -10.72
CA ASP A 4 18.32 -7.36 -11.05
C ASP A 4 17.50 -7.43 -9.74
N TRP A 5 16.91 -6.30 -9.38
CA TRP A 5 16.10 -6.14 -8.17
C TRP A 5 14.70 -6.78 -8.31
N SER A 6 14.41 -7.39 -9.48
CA SER A 6 13.10 -7.94 -9.78
C SER A 6 12.85 -9.34 -9.22
N ASN A 7 13.88 -10.06 -8.77
CA ASN A 7 13.82 -11.50 -8.51
C ASN A 7 13.96 -11.89 -7.02
N SER A 8 13.06 -11.39 -6.14
CA SER A 8 12.81 -12.18 -4.93
C SER A 8 12.10 -13.47 -5.34
N PRO A 9 12.47 -14.65 -4.77
CA PRO A 9 11.82 -15.90 -5.09
C PRO A 9 10.30 -15.83 -4.94
N LEU A 10 9.57 -16.40 -5.88
CA LEU A 10 8.12 -16.29 -5.99
C LEU A 10 7.36 -16.99 -4.86
N HIS A 11 8.00 -17.94 -4.19
CA HIS A 11 7.41 -18.69 -3.07
C HIS A 11 7.55 -17.99 -1.71
N LEU A 12 8.32 -16.91 -1.62
CA LEU A 12 8.53 -16.20 -0.35
C LEU A 12 7.25 -15.53 0.14
N PRO A 13 7.07 -15.47 1.48
CA PRO A 13 6.01 -14.65 2.07
C PRO A 13 6.09 -13.21 1.58
N ARG A 14 4.91 -12.59 1.37
CA ARG A 14 4.80 -11.26 0.76
C ARG A 14 4.44 -10.20 1.79
N ILE A 15 4.98 -9.01 1.57
CA ILE A 15 4.61 -7.79 2.31
C ILE A 15 3.97 -6.82 1.31
N LEU A 16 2.74 -6.41 1.59
CA LEU A 16 2.03 -5.39 0.83
C LEU A 16 2.60 -4.01 1.18
N CYS A 17 3.05 -3.24 0.19
CA CYS A 17 3.74 -1.96 0.40
C CYS A 17 2.91 -0.80 -0.14
N LEU A 18 2.51 0.12 0.75
CA LEU A 18 1.61 1.24 0.50
C LEU A 18 2.37 2.57 0.64
N HIS A 19 2.51 3.28 -0.47
CA HIS A 19 3.28 4.53 -0.55
C HIS A 19 2.58 5.72 0.14
N GLY A 20 3.30 6.80 0.34
CA GLY A 20 2.77 8.08 0.84
C GLY A 20 1.94 8.83 -0.21
N GLY A 21 1.10 9.75 0.25
CA GLY A 21 0.38 10.65 -0.64
C GLY A 21 1.31 11.57 -1.43
N GLY A 22 0.95 11.90 -2.67
CA GLY A 22 1.81 12.68 -3.57
C GLY A 22 3.07 11.93 -4.03
N SER A 23 3.06 10.61 -3.96
CA SER A 23 4.10 9.70 -4.39
C SER A 23 3.53 8.67 -5.39
N ASN A 24 4.20 7.54 -5.59
CA ASN A 24 3.68 6.39 -6.34
C ASN A 24 4.46 5.11 -5.97
N ALA A 25 4.02 3.98 -6.50
CA ALA A 25 4.64 2.69 -6.24
C ALA A 25 6.11 2.62 -6.68
N THR A 26 6.46 3.25 -7.79
CA THR A 26 7.83 3.30 -8.31
C THR A 26 8.75 4.07 -7.38
N ILE A 27 8.36 5.26 -6.95
CA ILE A 27 9.11 6.08 -6.00
C ILE A 27 9.29 5.32 -4.68
N PHE A 28 8.23 4.73 -4.15
CA PHE A 28 8.29 3.99 -2.89
C PHE A 28 9.21 2.77 -2.99
N ARG A 29 9.23 2.10 -4.15
CA ARG A 29 10.18 1.03 -4.45
C ARG A 29 11.64 1.51 -4.38
N PHE A 30 11.94 2.71 -4.87
CA PHE A 30 13.27 3.32 -4.76
C PHE A 30 13.60 3.70 -3.31
N GLN A 31 12.66 4.29 -2.59
CA GLN A 31 12.84 4.62 -1.17
C GLN A 31 13.14 3.37 -0.33
N CYS A 32 12.49 2.25 -0.64
CA CYS A 32 12.68 0.97 0.04
C CYS A 32 13.87 0.14 -0.47
N ARG A 33 14.78 0.70 -1.29
CA ARG A 33 15.87 -0.08 -1.91
C ARG A 33 16.76 -0.82 -0.91
N VAL A 34 17.09 -0.18 0.21
CA VAL A 34 17.92 -0.80 1.26
C VAL A 34 17.14 -1.89 1.98
N LEU A 35 15.90 -1.63 2.35
CA LEU A 35 15.01 -2.60 2.97
C LEU A 35 14.83 -3.84 2.08
N ARG A 36 14.58 -3.63 0.78
CA ARG A 36 14.47 -4.71 -0.21
C ARG A 36 15.73 -5.56 -0.28
N ALA A 37 16.90 -4.93 -0.28
CA ALA A 37 18.18 -5.64 -0.33
C ALA A 37 18.37 -6.57 0.88
N HIS A 38 17.97 -6.13 2.08
CA HIS A 38 18.07 -6.93 3.29
C HIS A 38 17.00 -8.03 3.38
N LEU A 39 15.80 -7.78 2.88
CA LEU A 39 14.68 -8.71 3.02
C LEU A 39 14.53 -9.71 1.86
N ARG A 40 15.26 -9.56 0.75
CA ARG A 40 15.06 -10.31 -0.51
C ARG A 40 15.14 -11.84 -0.38
N SER A 41 15.78 -12.35 0.66
CA SER A 41 15.90 -13.80 0.91
C SER A 41 14.81 -14.36 1.83
N VAL A 42 14.01 -13.49 2.44
CA VAL A 42 12.98 -13.87 3.42
C VAL A 42 11.58 -13.34 3.07
N PHE A 43 11.50 -12.21 2.38
CA PHE A 43 10.22 -11.61 1.97
C PHE A 43 10.27 -11.07 0.54
N ARG A 44 9.11 -11.11 -0.10
CA ARG A 44 8.83 -10.42 -1.35
C ARG A 44 8.02 -9.14 -1.06
N LEU A 45 8.52 -7.98 -1.48
CA LEU A 45 7.84 -6.69 -1.31
C LEU A 45 7.00 -6.38 -2.55
N CYS A 46 5.68 -6.27 -2.38
CA CYS A 46 4.71 -5.98 -3.43
C CYS A 46 4.20 -4.53 -3.28
N PHE A 47 4.59 -3.67 -4.21
CA PHE A 47 4.27 -2.25 -4.18
C PHE A 47 2.98 -1.97 -4.93
N VAL A 48 2.02 -1.38 -4.24
CA VAL A 48 0.69 -1.07 -4.77
C VAL A 48 0.63 0.39 -5.22
N GLU A 49 0.06 0.63 -6.39
CA GLU A 49 -0.22 1.97 -6.88
C GLU A 49 -1.55 2.48 -6.34
N ALA A 50 -1.55 3.66 -5.73
CA ALA A 50 -2.77 4.28 -5.23
C ALA A 50 -3.67 4.74 -6.39
N PRO A 51 -5.00 4.63 -6.25
CA PRO A 51 -5.90 4.82 -7.39
C PRO A 51 -6.15 6.29 -7.76
N PHE A 52 -5.99 7.23 -6.81
CA PHE A 52 -6.39 8.63 -7.05
C PHE A 52 -5.21 9.48 -7.49
N GLU A 53 -5.44 10.35 -8.47
CA GLU A 53 -4.45 11.31 -8.94
C GLU A 53 -4.11 12.35 -7.88
N SER A 54 -2.86 12.82 -7.89
CA SER A 54 -2.36 13.82 -6.96
C SER A 54 -1.29 14.69 -7.58
N GLN A 55 -1.05 15.84 -6.98
CA GLN A 55 0.19 16.59 -7.16
C GLN A 55 1.31 15.92 -6.35
N PRO A 56 2.58 16.15 -6.71
CA PRO A 56 3.69 15.64 -5.91
C PRO A 56 3.66 16.21 -4.50
N GLY A 57 3.94 15.38 -3.52
CA GLY A 57 4.13 15.84 -2.14
C GLY A 57 5.38 16.74 -2.02
N PRO A 58 5.42 17.65 -1.03
CA PRO A 58 6.52 18.60 -0.89
C PRO A 58 7.90 17.92 -0.80
N ASP A 59 8.01 16.83 -0.06
CA ASP A 59 9.27 16.08 0.09
C ASP A 59 9.60 15.24 -1.16
N VAL A 60 8.61 14.93 -1.99
CA VAL A 60 8.78 14.17 -3.23
C VAL A 60 9.32 15.05 -4.35
N THR A 61 8.89 16.31 -4.41
CA THR A 61 9.25 17.26 -5.46
C THR A 61 10.76 17.50 -5.56
N LEU A 62 11.47 17.49 -4.44
CA LEU A 62 12.91 17.79 -4.41
C LEU A 62 13.76 16.74 -5.15
N VAL A 63 13.34 15.47 -5.13
CA VAL A 63 14.13 14.35 -5.65
C VAL A 63 13.45 13.65 -6.83
N TYR A 64 12.12 13.60 -6.82
CA TYR A 64 11.33 12.74 -7.71
C TYR A 64 10.35 13.50 -8.60
N ARG A 65 10.58 14.81 -8.88
CA ARG A 65 9.65 15.63 -9.70
C ARG A 65 9.31 15.00 -11.05
N ASP A 66 10.26 14.33 -11.66
CA ASP A 66 10.14 13.75 -13.01
C ASP A 66 9.65 12.30 -13.01
N TYR A 67 9.26 11.78 -11.85
CA TYR A 67 8.81 10.40 -11.65
C TYR A 67 7.28 10.28 -11.55
N GLY A 68 6.52 11.26 -12.05
CA GLY A 68 5.06 11.16 -12.12
C GLY A 68 4.56 10.05 -13.07
N PRO A 69 3.26 9.76 -13.07
CA PRO A 69 2.22 10.46 -12.33
C PRO A 69 2.25 10.20 -10.82
N PHE A 70 1.83 11.21 -10.04
CA PHE A 70 1.74 11.09 -8.58
C PHE A 70 0.34 10.67 -8.16
N ARG A 71 0.27 9.93 -7.05
CA ARG A 71 -0.95 9.27 -6.58
C ARG A 71 -1.18 9.49 -5.08
N ARG A 72 -2.43 9.26 -4.65
CA ARG A 72 -2.85 9.34 -3.25
C ARG A 72 -3.87 8.27 -2.91
N TRP A 73 -3.96 7.93 -1.65
CA TRP A 73 -4.96 7.00 -1.12
C TRP A 73 -6.22 7.71 -0.65
N ILE A 74 -6.05 8.87 0.00
CA ILE A 74 -7.12 9.66 0.61
C ILE A 74 -7.00 11.12 0.22
N CYS A 75 -8.08 11.89 0.31
CA CYS A 75 -8.05 13.34 0.18
C CYS A 75 -7.35 13.95 1.40
N TRP A 76 -6.42 14.87 1.18
CA TRP A 76 -5.78 15.64 2.24
C TRP A 76 -5.73 17.14 1.93
N GLU A 77 -6.12 17.55 0.74
CA GLU A 77 -6.19 18.94 0.30
C GLU A 77 -7.60 19.24 -0.17
N ASP A 78 -8.05 20.49 0.02
CA ASP A 78 -9.41 20.90 -0.36
C ASP A 78 -9.68 20.83 -1.86
N GLN A 79 -8.62 21.00 -2.66
CA GLN A 79 -8.67 20.90 -4.12
C GLN A 79 -8.79 19.45 -4.65
N HIS A 80 -8.59 18.45 -3.82
CA HIS A 80 -8.76 17.07 -4.23
C HIS A 80 -10.24 16.77 -4.49
N SER A 81 -10.52 16.13 -5.63
CA SER A 81 -11.86 15.60 -5.90
C SER A 81 -12.27 14.66 -4.78
N ARG A 82 -13.40 14.97 -4.14
CA ARG A 82 -14.00 14.13 -3.10
C ARG A 82 -14.88 13.09 -3.77
N CYS A 83 -14.72 11.84 -3.41
CA CYS A 83 -15.69 10.80 -3.73
C CYS A 83 -16.37 10.33 -2.44
N PRO A 84 -17.57 9.77 -2.53
CA PRO A 84 -18.24 9.18 -1.37
C PRO A 84 -17.33 8.17 -0.65
N PRO A 85 -17.30 8.13 0.69
CA PRO A 85 -16.39 7.26 1.43
C PRO A 85 -16.44 5.78 1.02
N ALA A 86 -17.65 5.26 0.80
CA ALA A 86 -17.84 3.87 0.37
C ALA A 86 -17.25 3.58 -1.02
N ASP A 87 -17.31 4.54 -1.94
CA ASP A 87 -16.73 4.40 -3.28
C ASP A 87 -15.20 4.52 -3.22
N ALA A 88 -14.68 5.38 -2.36
CA ALA A 88 -13.25 5.50 -2.12
C ALA A 88 -12.68 4.19 -1.57
N VAL A 89 -13.32 3.58 -0.58
CA VAL A 89 -12.94 2.28 -0.02
C VAL A 89 -12.91 1.21 -1.13
N ARG A 90 -13.99 1.10 -1.89
CA ARG A 90 -14.08 0.12 -2.98
C ARG A 90 -12.98 0.30 -4.02
N THR A 91 -12.71 1.54 -4.41
CA THR A 91 -11.66 1.87 -5.38
C THR A 91 -10.28 1.49 -4.86
N ILE A 92 -9.99 1.78 -3.57
CA ILE A 92 -8.73 1.39 -2.92
C ILE A 92 -8.59 -0.13 -2.86
N GLU A 93 -9.64 -0.83 -2.44
CA GLU A 93 -9.64 -2.31 -2.37
C GLU A 93 -9.42 -2.94 -3.75
N THR A 94 -10.03 -2.39 -4.78
CA THR A 94 -9.82 -2.84 -6.16
C THR A 94 -8.37 -2.66 -6.59
N ALA A 95 -7.75 -1.53 -6.26
CA ALA A 95 -6.34 -1.27 -6.57
C ALA A 95 -5.40 -2.25 -5.84
N ILE A 96 -5.68 -2.55 -4.58
CA ILE A 96 -4.92 -3.54 -3.80
C ILE A 96 -5.10 -4.93 -4.40
N GLN A 97 -6.34 -5.34 -4.70
CA GLN A 97 -6.62 -6.64 -5.27
C GLN A 97 -5.94 -6.81 -6.64
N ALA A 98 -5.98 -5.79 -7.49
CA ALA A 98 -5.30 -5.80 -8.77
C ALA A 98 -3.79 -6.02 -8.65
N ALA A 99 -3.15 -5.39 -7.66
CA ALA A 99 -1.72 -5.60 -7.41
C ALA A 99 -1.40 -7.02 -6.90
N ILE A 100 -2.29 -7.60 -6.09
CA ILE A 100 -2.20 -9.00 -5.65
C ILE A 100 -2.31 -9.93 -6.85
N ASP A 101 -3.31 -9.71 -7.69
CA ASP A 101 -3.57 -10.55 -8.87
C ASP A 101 -2.44 -10.44 -9.90
N GLU A 102 -1.89 -9.26 -10.09
CA GLU A 102 -0.73 -9.05 -10.95
C GLU A 102 0.49 -9.83 -10.45
N ASP A 103 0.77 -9.81 -9.14
CA ASP A 103 1.90 -10.56 -8.59
C ASP A 103 1.66 -12.08 -8.65
N ASN A 104 0.43 -12.53 -8.41
CA ASN A 104 0.02 -13.93 -8.60
C ASN A 104 0.20 -14.37 -10.06
N SER A 105 -0.16 -13.52 -11.03
CA SER A 105 -0.01 -13.84 -12.46
C SER A 105 1.45 -14.02 -12.90
N LYS A 106 2.39 -13.43 -12.14
CA LYS A 106 3.83 -13.64 -12.31
C LYS A 106 4.33 -14.97 -11.72
N GLY A 107 3.43 -15.75 -11.12
CA GLY A 107 3.73 -17.04 -10.49
C GLY A 107 4.06 -16.95 -9.00
N ALA A 108 3.81 -15.82 -8.34
CA ALA A 108 4.03 -15.70 -6.90
C ALA A 108 3.01 -16.55 -6.12
N THR A 109 3.51 -17.37 -5.18
CA THR A 109 2.70 -18.32 -4.40
C THR A 109 2.75 -18.11 -2.89
N GLY A 110 3.66 -17.27 -2.39
CA GLY A 110 3.74 -16.98 -0.96
C GLY A 110 2.54 -16.16 -0.47
N ASP A 111 2.13 -16.37 0.78
CA ASP A 111 1.03 -15.61 1.40
C ASP A 111 1.41 -14.15 1.65
N PHE A 112 0.42 -13.25 1.63
CA PHE A 112 0.58 -11.88 2.13
C PHE A 112 0.51 -11.88 3.65
N VAL A 113 1.68 -11.87 4.29
CA VAL A 113 1.82 -12.00 5.76
C VAL A 113 2.00 -10.68 6.48
N GLY A 114 2.30 -9.61 5.76
CA GLY A 114 2.53 -8.29 6.35
C GLY A 114 2.09 -7.14 5.47
N VAL A 115 1.92 -5.99 6.07
CA VAL A 115 1.67 -4.72 5.39
C VAL A 115 2.67 -3.67 5.85
N LEU A 116 3.29 -2.96 4.91
CA LEU A 116 4.20 -1.83 5.13
C LEU A 116 3.57 -0.58 4.56
N GLY A 117 3.40 0.45 5.38
CA GLY A 117 2.87 1.73 4.92
C GLY A 117 3.74 2.90 5.32
N PHE A 118 3.83 3.89 4.45
CA PHE A 118 4.49 5.17 4.71
C PHE A 118 3.49 6.34 4.63
N SER A 119 3.50 7.23 5.62
CA SER A 119 2.64 8.43 5.68
C SER A 119 1.15 8.07 5.46
N GLN A 120 0.52 8.49 4.36
CA GLN A 120 -0.85 8.08 3.99
C GLN A 120 -0.99 6.56 3.91
N GLY A 121 -0.01 5.87 3.32
CA GLY A 121 0.02 4.41 3.27
C GLY A 121 0.07 3.77 4.66
N ALA A 122 0.70 4.41 5.64
CA ALA A 122 0.69 3.92 7.03
C ALA A 122 -0.71 4.00 7.66
N ARG A 123 -1.45 5.09 7.39
CA ARG A 123 -2.86 5.22 7.84
C ARG A 123 -3.73 4.13 7.22
N LEU A 124 -3.56 3.90 5.92
CA LEU A 124 -4.30 2.83 5.23
C LEU A 124 -3.93 1.46 5.78
N ALA A 125 -2.64 1.17 5.98
CA ALA A 125 -2.18 -0.08 6.57
C ALA A 125 -2.78 -0.33 7.95
N ALA A 126 -2.80 0.69 8.81
CA ALA A 126 -3.44 0.61 10.13
C ALA A 126 -4.95 0.32 10.02
N SER A 127 -5.64 0.97 9.07
CA SER A 127 -7.06 0.74 8.83
C SER A 127 -7.36 -0.68 8.34
N LEU A 128 -6.51 -1.23 7.47
CA LEU A 128 -6.62 -2.62 7.00
C LEU A 128 -6.44 -3.63 8.15
N LEU A 129 -5.45 -3.41 9.01
CA LEU A 129 -5.22 -4.26 10.19
C LEU A 129 -6.37 -4.19 11.18
N TYR A 130 -6.88 -2.98 11.44
CA TYR A 130 -8.02 -2.77 12.34
C TYR A 130 -9.28 -3.47 11.80
N ARG A 131 -9.58 -3.32 10.51
CA ARG A 131 -10.71 -4.02 9.88
C ARG A 131 -10.55 -5.54 9.97
N GLN A 132 -9.36 -6.05 9.72
CA GLN A 132 -9.07 -7.49 9.87
C GLN A 132 -9.35 -7.97 11.29
N GLN A 133 -8.98 -7.20 12.31
CA GLN A 133 -9.27 -7.50 13.71
C GLN A 133 -10.78 -7.52 13.98
N LEU A 134 -11.51 -6.50 13.55
CA LEU A 134 -12.98 -6.44 13.72
C LEU A 134 -13.67 -7.64 13.06
N GLN A 135 -13.23 -8.05 11.88
CA GLN A 135 -13.77 -9.24 11.20
C GLN A 135 -13.50 -10.53 11.98
N ALA A 136 -12.31 -10.68 12.56
CA ALA A 136 -11.96 -11.83 13.39
C ALA A 136 -12.78 -11.91 14.69
N GLU A 137 -13.20 -10.77 15.24
CA GLU A 137 -14.05 -10.65 16.42
C GLU A 137 -15.56 -10.80 16.13
N GLY A 138 -15.92 -11.10 14.86
CA GLY A 138 -17.31 -11.25 14.43
C GLY A 138 -18.06 -9.93 14.20
N GLY A 139 -17.32 -8.81 14.26
CA GLY A 139 -17.82 -7.48 13.93
C GLY A 139 -17.31 -7.02 12.57
N GLY A 140 -18.02 -6.08 11.97
CA GLY A 140 -17.60 -5.46 10.71
C GLY A 140 -18.17 -6.12 9.45
N LYS A 141 -18.31 -5.29 8.41
CA LYS A 141 -18.78 -5.77 7.10
C LYS A 141 -17.63 -6.46 6.35
N SER A 142 -17.90 -7.61 5.78
CA SER A 142 -16.99 -8.27 4.84
C SER A 142 -16.89 -7.44 3.57
N GLY A 143 -15.69 -6.93 3.26
CA GLY A 143 -15.37 -6.35 1.96
C GLY A 143 -14.86 -7.41 0.98
N PRO A 144 -14.70 -7.06 -0.30
CA PRO A 144 -14.15 -7.97 -1.31
C PRO A 144 -12.68 -8.33 -1.02
N LEU A 145 -11.91 -7.41 -0.45
CA LEU A 145 -10.53 -7.66 -0.08
C LEU A 145 -10.43 -8.39 1.26
N GLN A 146 -9.99 -9.63 1.21
CA GLN A 146 -9.68 -10.44 2.40
C GLN A 146 -8.18 -10.36 2.69
N THR A 147 -7.83 -10.04 3.93
CA THR A 147 -6.44 -9.96 4.40
C THR A 147 -6.22 -10.84 5.62
N SER A 148 -5.02 -11.39 5.75
CA SER A 148 -4.59 -12.19 6.90
C SER A 148 -3.17 -11.80 7.34
N PHE A 149 -2.92 -10.49 7.42
CA PHE A 149 -1.63 -9.97 7.85
C PHE A 149 -1.34 -10.37 9.30
N ARG A 150 -0.12 -10.83 9.53
CA ARG A 150 0.40 -11.19 10.86
C ARG A 150 1.10 -10.02 11.54
N PHE A 151 1.53 -9.02 10.76
CA PHE A 151 2.19 -7.82 11.27
C PHE A 151 2.00 -6.62 10.33
N GLY A 152 2.19 -5.42 10.88
CA GLY A 152 2.25 -4.17 10.12
C GLY A 152 3.49 -3.36 10.49
N VAL A 153 4.07 -2.68 9.49
CA VAL A 153 5.15 -1.70 9.65
C VAL A 153 4.61 -0.35 9.23
N LEU A 154 4.42 0.54 10.19
CA LEU A 154 3.78 1.84 10.02
C LEU A 154 4.81 2.94 10.19
N LEU A 155 5.18 3.59 9.08
CA LEU A 155 6.23 4.62 9.05
C LEU A 155 5.60 6.00 8.84
N ALA A 156 5.92 6.95 9.72
CA ALA A 156 5.55 8.36 9.62
C ALA A 156 4.04 8.61 9.38
N GLY A 157 3.16 7.75 9.89
CA GLY A 157 1.71 7.94 9.85
C GLY A 157 1.29 9.09 10.76
N ARG A 158 0.31 9.89 10.32
CA ARG A 158 -0.29 10.99 11.11
C ARG A 158 -1.79 10.81 11.28
N GLY A 159 -2.30 11.28 12.40
CA GLY A 159 -3.72 11.46 12.67
C GLY A 159 -4.47 10.15 12.94
N PRO A 160 -5.78 10.24 13.16
CA PRO A 160 -6.61 9.08 13.41
C PRO A 160 -6.61 8.14 12.19
N LEU A 161 -7.01 6.91 12.42
CA LEU A 161 -7.35 5.97 11.37
C LEU A 161 -8.32 6.63 10.39
N ASN A 162 -8.25 6.26 9.12
CA ASN A 162 -9.22 6.76 8.16
C ASN A 162 -10.56 6.04 8.40
N LEU A 163 -11.51 6.77 9.00
CA LEU A 163 -12.86 6.28 9.37
C LEU A 163 -13.66 5.72 8.18
N ALA A 164 -13.21 5.94 6.93
CA ALA A 164 -13.82 5.31 5.77
C ALA A 164 -13.74 3.76 5.79
N TYR A 165 -12.92 3.19 6.67
CA TYR A 165 -12.84 1.76 6.93
C TYR A 165 -13.52 1.33 8.25
N ASP A 166 -14.05 2.28 9.00
CA ASP A 166 -14.83 2.03 10.24
C ASP A 166 -16.30 1.78 9.87
N PHE A 167 -16.61 0.59 9.37
CA PHE A 167 -17.99 0.19 9.06
C PHE A 167 -18.32 -1.17 9.60
#